data_3f47248d23e0d9f7af724c0572b1dfa5
#
_entry.id   3f47248d23e0d9f7af724c0572b1dfa5
#
_cell.length_a   1.000
_cell.length_b   1.000
_cell.length_c   1.000
_cell.angle_alpha   90.00
_cell.angle_beta   90.00
_cell.angle_gamma   90.00
#
_symmetry.space_group_name_H-M   'P 1'
#
loop_
_entity.id
_entity.type
_entity.pdbx_description
1 polymer ?
#
loop_
_entity_poly.entity_id
_entity_poly.type
_entity_poly.pdbx_seq_one_letter_code
_entity_poly.pdbx_strand_id
1 'polypeptide(L)'
;MDTPTDYGQNMPTREDVRIWAEGEQIAAYLYRPETGATPGSGRPCVVMAHGFSATRDDGLPAYAEAFQAAGYFVVLFDYRHFGASTGQPRQLLDIGRQHADYHTVVDWARRLEGVDQDRIVVWGSSFSGGHVLAVAAGDPRIAAVISQAPFTDALPTLREVPPRTAAALTAAGIRDQIHAWRRRPAVLRPAVGDPGAVAAMTSPDAKAGFEAIVGP
;
A
#
# COMPACT_ATOMS: atom_id res chain seq x y z
N MET A 1 30.77 2.80 -36.52
CA MET A 1 30.70 3.94 -35.56
C MET A 1 29.27 4.11 -35.19
N ASP A 2 28.83 3.32 -34.17
CA ASP A 2 27.46 3.40 -33.67
C ASP A 2 27.39 4.53 -32.67
N THR A 3 26.55 5.51 -32.96
CA THR A 3 26.23 6.61 -32.07
C THR A 3 25.49 6.06 -30.85
N PRO A 4 25.90 6.38 -29.63
CA PRO A 4 25.12 6.00 -28.45
C PRO A 4 23.77 6.72 -28.51
N THR A 5 22.69 5.98 -28.51
CA THR A 5 21.35 6.52 -28.35
C THR A 5 21.27 7.10 -26.92
N ASP A 6 21.25 8.41 -26.85
CA ASP A 6 21.02 9.17 -25.63
C ASP A 6 19.58 8.89 -25.18
N TYR A 7 19.42 7.93 -24.25
CA TYR A 7 18.21 7.80 -23.46
C TYR A 7 18.22 8.95 -22.44
N GLY A 8 17.87 10.14 -22.93
CA GLY A 8 17.60 11.29 -22.08
C GLY A 8 16.57 10.85 -21.04
N GLN A 9 17.04 10.65 -19.83
CA GLN A 9 16.25 10.25 -18.68
C GLN A 9 15.28 11.39 -18.32
N ASN A 10 14.12 11.39 -18.98
CA ASN A 10 12.98 12.09 -18.45
C ASN A 10 12.45 11.21 -17.30
N MET A 11 13.09 11.32 -16.12
CA MET A 11 12.61 10.65 -14.92
C MET A 11 11.21 11.17 -14.67
N PRO A 12 10.19 10.30 -14.58
CA PRO A 12 8.84 10.73 -14.29
C PRO A 12 8.87 11.57 -13.02
N THR A 13 8.45 12.82 -13.12
CA THR A 13 8.45 13.75 -11.98
C THR A 13 7.39 13.33 -10.99
N ARG A 14 7.82 12.79 -9.86
CA ARG A 14 6.97 12.53 -8.69
C ARG A 14 7.16 13.63 -7.65
N GLU A 15 6.09 13.98 -6.99
CA GLU A 15 6.08 14.95 -5.89
C GLU A 15 5.87 14.21 -4.57
N ASP A 16 6.67 14.51 -3.54
CA ASP A 16 6.38 14.06 -2.17
C ASP A 16 5.29 14.94 -1.57
N VAL A 17 4.19 14.34 -1.16
CA VAL A 17 3.07 15.04 -0.54
C VAL A 17 2.74 14.46 0.84
N ARG A 18 2.12 15.28 1.69
CA ARG A 18 1.65 14.89 3.02
C ARG A 18 0.15 15.14 3.13
N ILE A 19 -0.58 14.12 3.53
CA ILE A 19 -2.04 14.15 3.65
C ILE A 19 -2.40 13.95 5.12
N TRP A 20 -3.18 14.86 5.70
CA TRP A 20 -3.59 14.77 7.10
C TRP A 20 -4.70 13.74 7.29
N ALA A 21 -4.51 12.88 8.29
CA ALA A 21 -5.43 11.80 8.67
C ALA A 21 -5.45 11.66 10.20
N GLU A 22 -6.52 12.11 10.86
CA GLU A 22 -6.76 11.91 12.30
C GLU A 22 -5.56 12.25 13.22
N GLY A 23 -4.89 13.39 12.97
CA GLY A 23 -3.75 13.85 13.77
C GLY A 23 -2.38 13.32 13.33
N GLU A 24 -2.35 12.45 12.32
CA GLU A 24 -1.15 11.87 11.73
C GLU A 24 -1.01 12.33 10.27
N GLN A 25 0.18 12.10 9.68
CA GLN A 25 0.47 12.42 8.28
C GLN A 25 0.69 11.15 7.46
N ILE A 26 -0.12 10.98 6.43
CA ILE A 26 0.09 9.99 5.38
C ILE A 26 1.10 10.57 4.39
N ALA A 27 2.20 9.85 4.14
CA ALA A 27 3.18 10.18 3.13
C ALA A 27 2.76 9.55 1.80
N ALA A 28 2.74 10.33 0.74
CA ALA A 28 2.41 9.83 -0.58
C ALA A 28 3.34 10.41 -1.66
N TYR A 29 3.46 9.68 -2.77
CA TYR A 29 3.97 10.16 -4.03
C TYR A 29 2.79 10.55 -4.92
N LEU A 30 2.82 11.77 -5.44
CA LEU A 30 1.90 12.22 -6.46
C LEU A 30 2.62 12.22 -7.81
N TYR A 31 2.10 11.44 -8.75
CA TYR A 31 2.54 11.44 -10.14
C TYR A 31 1.50 12.18 -10.97
N ARG A 32 1.94 13.23 -11.67
CA ARG A 32 1.07 13.97 -12.60
C ARG A 32 1.32 13.49 -14.02
N PRO A 33 0.28 13.18 -14.81
CA PRO A 33 0.47 12.79 -16.19
C PRO A 33 1.10 13.94 -17.00
N GLU A 34 1.98 13.61 -17.95
CA GLU A 34 2.54 14.60 -18.86
C GLU A 34 1.40 15.30 -19.63
N THR A 35 1.66 16.57 -19.97
CA THR A 35 0.66 17.47 -20.57
C THR A 35 0.12 16.96 -21.90
N GLY A 36 -1.18 16.99 -22.06
CA GLY A 36 -1.94 16.53 -23.22
C GLY A 36 -3.45 16.45 -22.90
N ALA A 37 -3.87 17.09 -21.80
CA ALA A 37 -5.29 17.12 -21.46
C ALA A 37 -6.09 17.98 -22.43
N THR A 38 -7.20 17.48 -22.94
CA THR A 38 -8.23 18.29 -23.57
C THR A 38 -8.71 19.28 -22.52
N PRO A 39 -8.68 20.60 -22.78
CA PRO A 39 -9.17 21.59 -21.85
C PRO A 39 -10.63 21.28 -21.47
N GLY A 40 -10.92 21.18 -20.17
CA GLY A 40 -12.29 21.05 -19.65
C GLY A 40 -12.73 19.67 -19.17
N SER A 41 -11.96 18.58 -19.42
CA SER A 41 -12.21 17.28 -18.78
C SER A 41 -11.05 16.90 -17.87
N GLY A 42 -11.33 16.69 -16.58
CA GLY A 42 -10.36 16.13 -15.64
C GLY A 42 -9.86 14.75 -16.09
N ARG A 43 -8.71 14.30 -15.55
CA ARG A 43 -8.16 12.99 -15.83
C ARG A 43 -8.48 12.01 -14.71
N PRO A 44 -8.54 10.69 -14.99
CA PRO A 44 -8.72 9.69 -13.94
C PRO A 44 -7.51 9.69 -12.99
N CYS A 45 -7.74 9.26 -11.76
CA CYS A 45 -6.70 9.12 -10.76
C CYS A 45 -6.69 7.70 -10.18
N VAL A 46 -5.51 7.09 -10.09
CA VAL A 46 -5.29 5.80 -9.43
C VAL A 46 -4.73 6.06 -8.04
N VAL A 47 -5.42 5.59 -7.00
CA VAL A 47 -4.96 5.61 -5.61
C VAL A 47 -4.42 4.24 -5.26
N MET A 48 -3.14 4.17 -4.87
CA MET A 48 -2.40 2.93 -4.70
C MET A 48 -1.78 2.82 -3.31
N ALA A 49 -1.80 1.61 -2.73
CA ALA A 49 -1.06 1.31 -1.51
C ALA A 49 -0.44 -0.09 -1.53
N HIS A 50 0.55 -0.26 -0.65
CA HIS A 50 1.34 -1.47 -0.50
C HIS A 50 0.60 -2.60 0.22
N GLY A 51 1.11 -3.82 0.08
CA GLY A 51 0.62 -5.01 0.78
C GLY A 51 1.14 -5.12 2.22
N PHE A 52 1.02 -6.34 2.77
CA PHE A 52 1.41 -6.64 4.14
C PHE A 52 2.88 -6.32 4.41
N SER A 53 3.16 -5.52 5.44
CA SER A 53 4.50 -5.14 5.94
C SER A 53 5.44 -4.50 4.91
N ALA A 54 4.93 -4.09 3.75
CA ALA A 54 5.68 -3.35 2.74
C ALA A 54 5.56 -1.83 2.94
N THR A 55 6.13 -1.07 2.03
CA THR A 55 6.02 0.38 1.90
C THR A 55 5.72 0.78 0.46
N ARG A 56 5.44 2.06 0.23
CA ARG A 56 5.24 2.61 -1.12
C ARG A 56 6.46 2.47 -2.04
N ASP A 57 7.65 2.27 -1.47
CA ASP A 57 8.90 2.14 -2.22
C ASP A 57 9.15 0.71 -2.72
N ASP A 58 8.45 -0.28 -2.16
CA ASP A 58 8.69 -1.70 -2.42
C ASP A 58 8.01 -2.15 -3.72
N GLY A 59 8.68 -1.93 -4.86
CA GLY A 59 8.28 -2.38 -6.20
C GLY A 59 7.09 -1.65 -6.82
N LEU A 60 6.40 -0.75 -6.08
CA LEU A 60 5.20 -0.06 -6.55
C LEU A 60 5.46 1.15 -7.45
N PRO A 61 6.59 1.88 -7.35
CA PRO A 61 6.86 3.02 -8.23
C PRO A 61 6.75 2.69 -9.72
N ALA A 62 7.22 1.51 -10.15
CA ALA A 62 7.15 1.09 -11.55
C ALA A 62 5.69 0.98 -12.07
N TYR A 63 4.76 0.53 -11.22
CA TYR A 63 3.33 0.51 -11.56
C TYR A 63 2.75 1.93 -11.64
N ALA A 64 3.14 2.80 -10.68
CA ALA A 64 2.70 4.19 -10.68
C ALA A 64 3.17 4.95 -11.93
N GLU A 65 4.42 4.73 -12.34
CA GLU A 65 5.00 5.30 -13.56
C GLU A 65 4.29 4.80 -14.82
N ALA A 66 3.94 3.51 -14.88
CA ALA A 66 3.17 2.95 -15.99
C ALA A 66 1.77 3.58 -16.11
N PHE A 67 1.06 3.79 -14.99
CA PHE A 67 -0.21 4.52 -14.99
C PHE A 67 -0.03 5.99 -15.36
N GLN A 68 1.01 6.66 -14.86
CA GLN A 68 1.33 8.03 -15.23
C GLN A 68 1.55 8.17 -16.73
N ALA A 69 2.35 7.28 -17.32
CA ALA A 69 2.61 7.24 -18.76
C ALA A 69 1.35 7.00 -19.58
N ALA A 70 0.39 6.22 -19.04
CA ALA A 70 -0.92 6.00 -19.63
C ALA A 70 -1.90 7.20 -19.45
N GLY A 71 -1.46 8.30 -18.83
CA GLY A 71 -2.20 9.54 -18.71
C GLY A 71 -3.06 9.66 -17.44
N TYR A 72 -2.83 8.84 -16.44
CA TYR A 72 -3.50 8.92 -15.14
C TYR A 72 -2.73 9.79 -14.15
N PHE A 73 -3.42 10.50 -13.26
CA PHE A 73 -2.84 10.87 -11.99
C PHE A 73 -2.64 9.61 -11.16
N VAL A 74 -1.57 9.58 -10.35
CA VAL A 74 -1.38 8.46 -9.40
C VAL A 74 -1.02 9.03 -8.03
N VAL A 75 -1.67 8.50 -7.00
CA VAL A 75 -1.34 8.76 -5.60
C VAL A 75 -0.93 7.44 -4.98
N LEU A 76 0.37 7.25 -4.78
CA LEU A 76 0.94 6.05 -4.17
C LEU A 76 1.35 6.39 -2.72
N PHE A 77 0.73 5.76 -1.72
CA PHE A 77 0.89 6.16 -0.32
C PHE A 77 1.34 5.04 0.61
N ASP A 78 1.99 5.44 1.71
CA ASP A 78 2.21 4.61 2.89
C ASP A 78 1.03 4.74 3.84
N TYR A 79 0.51 3.63 4.37
CA TYR A 79 -0.43 3.68 5.48
C TYR A 79 0.18 4.39 6.69
N ARG A 80 -0.64 5.03 7.53
CA ARG A 80 -0.19 5.48 8.86
C ARG A 80 0.54 4.35 9.58
N HIS A 81 1.56 4.66 10.36
CA HIS A 81 2.46 3.74 11.06
C HIS A 81 3.47 3.01 10.17
N PHE A 82 3.41 3.13 8.84
CA PHE A 82 4.32 2.48 7.88
C PHE A 82 5.17 3.50 7.12
N GLY A 83 6.30 3.04 6.56
CA GLY A 83 7.15 3.80 5.66
C GLY A 83 7.47 5.21 6.17
N ALA A 84 7.24 6.21 5.32
CA ALA A 84 7.45 7.63 5.62
C ALA A 84 6.24 8.31 6.25
N SER A 85 5.10 7.62 6.43
CA SER A 85 3.94 8.11 7.18
C SER A 85 4.22 8.17 8.67
N THR A 86 3.56 9.09 9.39
CA THR A 86 3.68 9.16 10.85
C THR A 86 2.80 8.11 11.55
N GLY A 87 2.87 8.06 12.87
CA GLY A 87 2.08 7.16 13.70
C GLY A 87 2.93 6.26 14.59
N GLN A 88 2.50 6.10 15.84
CA GLN A 88 3.10 5.22 16.84
C GLN A 88 2.03 4.27 17.42
N PRO A 89 2.38 3.01 17.72
CA PRO A 89 3.67 2.35 17.45
C PRO A 89 3.92 2.19 15.94
N ARG A 90 5.18 2.08 15.52
CA ARG A 90 5.51 1.78 14.11
C ARG A 90 5.04 0.37 13.75
N GLN A 91 4.68 0.19 12.47
CA GLN A 91 4.22 -1.07 11.88
C GLN A 91 2.96 -1.64 12.55
N LEU A 92 2.09 -0.75 13.05
CA LEU A 92 0.77 -1.14 13.55
C LEU A 92 -0.14 -1.57 12.39
N LEU A 93 -0.44 -2.85 12.33
CA LEU A 93 -1.41 -3.38 11.37
C LEU A 93 -2.81 -3.27 11.96
N ASP A 94 -3.58 -2.32 11.47
CA ASP A 94 -4.99 -2.12 11.83
C ASP A 94 -5.81 -1.95 10.55
N ILE A 95 -6.63 -2.95 10.23
CA ILE A 95 -7.42 -3.01 8.99
C ILE A 95 -8.35 -1.80 8.89
N GLY A 96 -9.03 -1.46 9.99
CA GLY A 96 -9.97 -0.32 10.00
C GLY A 96 -9.27 1.01 9.71
N ARG A 97 -8.08 1.22 10.30
CA ARG A 97 -7.25 2.40 10.01
C ARG A 97 -6.75 2.43 8.57
N GLN A 98 -6.32 1.29 8.03
CA GLN A 98 -5.86 1.21 6.65
C GLN A 98 -6.98 1.49 5.63
N HIS A 99 -8.22 1.05 5.92
CA HIS A 99 -9.39 1.45 5.13
C HIS A 99 -9.68 2.95 5.25
N ALA A 100 -9.59 3.53 6.46
CA ALA A 100 -9.76 4.97 6.68
C ALA A 100 -8.69 5.79 5.95
N ASP A 101 -7.44 5.28 5.90
CA ASP A 101 -6.36 5.90 5.14
C ASP A 101 -6.67 5.94 3.64
N TYR A 102 -7.18 4.83 3.07
CA TYR A 102 -7.63 4.83 1.68
C TYR A 102 -8.71 5.88 1.43
N HIS A 103 -9.77 5.92 2.25
CA HIS A 103 -10.83 6.92 2.09
C HIS A 103 -10.29 8.35 2.18
N THR A 104 -9.37 8.61 3.13
CA THR A 104 -8.73 9.92 3.27
C THR A 104 -7.94 10.31 2.03
N VAL A 105 -7.15 9.38 1.47
CA VAL A 105 -6.36 9.64 0.27
C VAL A 105 -7.24 9.76 -0.97
N VAL A 106 -8.29 8.96 -1.10
CA VAL A 106 -9.30 9.08 -2.17
C VAL A 106 -9.97 10.44 -2.13
N ASP A 107 -10.41 10.90 -0.97
CA ASP A 107 -11.04 12.22 -0.82
C ASP A 107 -10.06 13.36 -1.07
N TRP A 108 -8.79 13.20 -0.74
CA TRP A 108 -7.75 14.15 -1.09
C TRP A 108 -7.49 14.17 -2.60
N ALA A 109 -7.41 13.01 -3.24
CA ALA A 109 -7.21 12.89 -4.69
C ALA A 109 -8.33 13.55 -5.50
N ARG A 110 -9.59 13.43 -5.05
CA ARG A 110 -10.76 14.10 -5.67
C ARG A 110 -10.65 15.61 -5.69
N ARG A 111 -9.89 16.22 -4.78
CA ARG A 111 -9.70 17.67 -4.68
C ARG A 111 -8.49 18.19 -5.46
N LEU A 112 -7.72 17.30 -6.08
CA LEU A 112 -6.57 17.70 -6.90
C LEU A 112 -7.05 18.41 -8.18
N GLU A 113 -6.42 19.53 -8.49
CA GLU A 113 -6.62 20.20 -9.75
C GLU A 113 -6.24 19.29 -10.93
N GLY A 114 -7.13 19.18 -11.90
CA GLY A 114 -6.96 18.34 -13.09
C GLY A 114 -7.43 16.89 -12.92
N VAL A 115 -7.86 16.48 -11.73
CA VAL A 115 -8.46 15.16 -11.50
C VAL A 115 -9.97 15.23 -11.75
N ASP A 116 -10.49 14.22 -12.45
CA ASP A 116 -11.93 13.96 -12.54
C ASP A 116 -12.35 13.17 -11.30
N GLN A 117 -13.11 13.82 -10.43
CA GLN A 117 -13.55 13.27 -9.14
C GLN A 117 -14.41 12.00 -9.24
N ASP A 118 -15.07 11.80 -10.40
CA ASP A 118 -15.93 10.64 -10.66
C ASP A 118 -15.18 9.50 -11.36
N ARG A 119 -13.86 9.67 -11.59
CA ARG A 119 -13.00 8.69 -12.23
C ARG A 119 -11.82 8.30 -11.34
N ILE A 120 -12.12 8.04 -10.07
CA ILE A 120 -11.12 7.50 -9.12
C ILE A 120 -11.09 5.98 -9.23
N VAL A 121 -9.88 5.45 -9.40
CA VAL A 121 -9.58 4.01 -9.38
C VAL A 121 -8.80 3.70 -8.12
N VAL A 122 -9.13 2.64 -7.39
CA VAL A 122 -8.32 2.15 -6.29
C VAL A 122 -7.56 0.91 -6.71
N TRP A 123 -6.27 0.87 -6.38
CA TRP A 123 -5.36 -0.23 -6.71
C TRP A 123 -4.72 -0.78 -5.45
N GLY A 124 -4.66 -2.09 -5.31
CA GLY A 124 -3.97 -2.75 -4.22
C GLY A 124 -3.47 -4.14 -4.60
N SER A 125 -2.36 -4.55 -4.00
CA SER A 125 -1.79 -5.88 -4.16
C SER A 125 -1.78 -6.63 -2.85
N SER A 126 -2.00 -7.95 -2.87
CA SER A 126 -1.95 -8.84 -1.72
C SER A 126 -2.94 -8.38 -0.63
N PHE A 127 -2.46 -8.00 0.53
CA PHE A 127 -3.28 -7.50 1.66
C PHE A 127 -4.07 -6.24 1.27
N SER A 128 -3.42 -5.29 0.59
CA SER A 128 -4.07 -4.11 0.03
C SER A 128 -5.06 -4.46 -1.09
N GLY A 129 -4.83 -5.56 -1.82
CA GLY A 129 -5.79 -6.09 -2.79
C GLY A 129 -7.13 -6.45 -2.15
N GLY A 130 -7.13 -6.99 -0.93
CA GLY A 130 -8.33 -7.20 -0.13
C GLY A 130 -8.96 -5.89 0.33
N HIS A 131 -8.14 -4.92 0.74
CA HIS A 131 -8.63 -3.61 1.21
C HIS A 131 -9.40 -2.85 0.14
N VAL A 132 -8.89 -2.79 -1.09
CA VAL A 132 -9.54 -2.01 -2.15
C VAL A 132 -10.94 -2.54 -2.49
N LEU A 133 -11.21 -3.83 -2.30
CA LEU A 133 -12.56 -4.39 -2.44
C LEU A 133 -13.51 -3.86 -1.37
N ALA A 134 -13.07 -3.83 -0.11
CA ALA A 134 -13.85 -3.30 1.01
C ALA A 134 -14.05 -1.78 0.91
N VAL A 135 -12.99 -1.05 0.53
CA VAL A 135 -13.02 0.41 0.33
C VAL A 135 -14.02 0.78 -0.75
N ALA A 136 -13.98 0.10 -1.91
CA ALA A 136 -14.92 0.37 -2.99
C ALA A 136 -16.36 -0.03 -2.66
N ALA A 137 -16.57 -1.09 -1.88
CA ALA A 137 -17.90 -1.43 -1.37
C ALA A 137 -18.49 -0.35 -0.46
N GLY A 138 -17.64 0.42 0.23
CA GLY A 138 -18.02 1.53 1.10
C GLY A 138 -18.18 2.88 0.40
N ASP A 139 -17.69 3.03 -0.83
CA ASP A 139 -17.78 4.29 -1.59
C ASP A 139 -18.21 4.05 -3.05
N PRO A 140 -19.51 4.17 -3.36
CA PRO A 140 -20.04 3.92 -4.70
C PRO A 140 -19.56 4.91 -5.77
N ARG A 141 -18.84 5.97 -5.40
CA ARG A 141 -18.22 6.92 -6.35
C ARG A 141 -16.86 6.47 -6.84
N ILE A 142 -16.34 5.33 -6.36
CA ILE A 142 -15.12 4.73 -6.91
C ILE A 142 -15.48 4.09 -8.24
N ALA A 143 -14.83 4.57 -9.31
CA ALA A 143 -15.15 4.18 -10.68
C ALA A 143 -14.68 2.77 -11.04
N ALA A 144 -13.54 2.32 -10.47
CA ALA A 144 -13.01 0.99 -10.74
C ALA A 144 -12.08 0.52 -9.60
N VAL A 145 -11.88 -0.80 -9.54
CA VAL A 145 -10.99 -1.47 -8.59
C VAL A 145 -10.01 -2.35 -9.36
N ILE A 146 -8.73 -2.23 -9.01
CA ILE A 146 -7.69 -3.16 -9.47
C ILE A 146 -7.16 -3.89 -8.23
N SER A 147 -7.55 -5.14 -8.08
CA SER A 147 -7.20 -5.99 -6.95
C SER A 147 -6.27 -7.11 -7.42
N GLN A 148 -4.97 -6.97 -7.16
CA GLN A 148 -3.94 -7.91 -7.59
C GLN A 148 -3.66 -8.93 -6.51
N ALA A 149 -3.84 -10.24 -6.82
CA ALA A 149 -3.60 -11.35 -5.89
C ALA A 149 -4.15 -11.09 -4.47
N PRO A 150 -5.45 -10.79 -4.31
CA PRO A 150 -6.00 -10.28 -3.07
C PRO A 150 -5.96 -11.29 -1.92
N PHE A 151 -5.59 -10.81 -0.74
CA PHE A 151 -5.83 -11.51 0.52
C PHE A 151 -7.20 -11.07 1.06
N THR A 152 -8.19 -11.94 0.96
CA THR A 152 -9.59 -11.61 1.28
C THR A 152 -10.12 -12.33 2.52
N ASP A 153 -9.50 -13.46 2.93
CA ASP A 153 -9.96 -14.25 4.06
C ASP A 153 -8.79 -14.88 4.82
N ALA A 154 -8.73 -14.61 6.13
CA ALA A 154 -7.71 -15.17 7.00
C ALA A 154 -7.98 -16.62 7.40
N LEU A 155 -9.24 -17.07 7.42
CA LEU A 155 -9.58 -18.41 7.93
C LEU A 155 -9.03 -19.56 7.10
N PRO A 156 -9.11 -19.55 5.74
CA PRO A 156 -8.42 -20.54 4.93
C PRO A 156 -6.92 -20.53 5.15
N THR A 157 -6.31 -19.33 5.22
CA THR A 157 -4.86 -19.18 5.41
C THR A 157 -4.41 -19.77 6.75
N LEU A 158 -5.19 -19.62 7.82
CA LEU A 158 -4.84 -20.18 9.13
C LEU A 158 -4.77 -21.72 9.12
N ARG A 159 -5.47 -22.39 8.19
CA ARG A 159 -5.43 -23.85 8.06
C ARG A 159 -4.10 -24.35 7.47
N GLU A 160 -3.43 -23.49 6.70
CA GLU A 160 -2.14 -23.77 6.10
C GLU A 160 -0.96 -23.47 7.06
N VAL A 161 -1.20 -22.72 8.14
CA VAL A 161 -0.18 -22.37 9.13
C VAL A 161 0.03 -23.56 10.09
N PRO A 162 1.27 -24.05 10.28
CA PRO A 162 1.53 -25.11 11.25
C PRO A 162 1.00 -24.76 12.66
N PRO A 163 0.35 -25.68 13.39
CA PRO A 163 -0.31 -25.37 14.66
C PRO A 163 0.62 -24.73 15.72
N ARG A 164 1.91 -25.11 15.73
CA ARG A 164 2.92 -24.52 16.62
C ARG A 164 3.17 -23.06 16.30
N THR A 165 3.29 -22.73 15.01
CA THR A 165 3.47 -21.36 14.54
C THR A 165 2.22 -20.53 14.83
N ALA A 166 1.02 -21.06 14.56
CA ALA A 166 -0.25 -20.40 14.88
C ALA A 166 -0.37 -20.10 16.38
N ALA A 167 -0.05 -21.06 17.24
CA ALA A 167 -0.07 -20.87 18.70
C ALA A 167 0.93 -19.80 19.15
N ALA A 168 2.16 -19.82 18.60
CA ALA A 168 3.20 -18.83 18.93
C ALA A 168 2.83 -17.41 18.48
N LEU A 169 2.25 -17.26 17.28
CA LEU A 169 1.76 -15.96 16.78
C LEU A 169 0.57 -15.47 17.60
N THR A 170 -0.37 -16.34 17.95
CA THR A 170 -1.51 -16.00 18.80
C THR A 170 -1.03 -15.53 20.18
N ALA A 171 -0.09 -16.26 20.81
CA ALA A 171 0.49 -15.86 22.10
C ALA A 171 1.22 -14.50 22.00
N ALA A 172 1.93 -14.25 20.89
CA ALA A 172 2.56 -12.97 20.64
C ALA A 172 1.54 -11.85 20.50
N GLY A 173 0.43 -12.06 19.77
CA GLY A 173 -0.66 -11.10 19.64
C GLY A 173 -1.34 -10.78 20.97
N ILE A 174 -1.65 -11.80 21.78
CA ILE A 174 -2.20 -11.59 23.14
C ILE A 174 -1.24 -10.78 24.00
N ARG A 175 0.06 -11.11 23.95
CA ARG A 175 1.08 -10.36 24.68
C ARG A 175 1.16 -8.91 24.21
N ASP A 176 1.04 -8.66 22.91
CA ASP A 176 1.04 -7.31 22.35
C ASP A 176 -0.16 -6.50 22.83
N GLN A 177 -1.37 -7.08 22.85
CA GLN A 177 -2.54 -6.42 23.42
C GLN A 177 -2.37 -6.07 24.90
N ILE A 178 -1.77 -6.96 25.70
CA ILE A 178 -1.45 -6.69 27.11
C ILE A 178 -0.42 -5.56 27.22
N HIS A 179 0.58 -5.54 26.34
CA HIS A 179 1.57 -4.47 26.28
C HIS A 179 0.93 -3.14 25.93
N ALA A 180 0.07 -3.08 24.93
CA ALA A 180 -0.66 -1.88 24.52
C ALA A 180 -1.51 -1.34 25.70
N TRP A 181 -2.27 -2.20 26.36
CA TRP A 181 -3.05 -1.82 27.55
C TRP A 181 -2.19 -1.27 28.68
N ARG A 182 -0.97 -1.81 28.86
CA ARG A 182 -0.01 -1.39 29.90
C ARG A 182 0.94 -0.28 29.43
N ARG A 183 0.72 0.29 28.25
CA ARG A 183 1.60 1.30 27.61
C ARG A 183 3.07 0.86 27.53
N ARG A 184 3.31 -0.42 27.28
CA ARG A 184 4.62 -1.02 27.06
C ARG A 184 4.95 -1.05 25.55
N PRO A 185 6.24 -1.20 25.18
CA PRO A 185 6.64 -1.35 23.78
C PRO A 185 5.91 -2.50 23.09
N ALA A 186 5.59 -2.32 21.80
CA ALA A 186 4.93 -3.31 20.97
C ALA A 186 5.75 -4.60 20.82
N VAL A 187 5.06 -5.72 20.65
CA VAL A 187 5.67 -7.04 20.43
C VAL A 187 5.78 -7.30 18.94
N LEU A 188 6.92 -6.95 18.35
CA LEU A 188 7.15 -7.17 16.93
C LEU A 188 7.45 -8.64 16.60
N ARG A 189 7.06 -9.07 15.40
CA ARG A 189 7.38 -10.37 14.82
C ARG A 189 7.84 -10.17 13.37
N PRO A 190 8.74 -11.02 12.83
CA PRO A 190 9.10 -10.97 11.44
C PRO A 190 7.87 -11.16 10.54
N ALA A 191 7.76 -10.37 9.48
CA ALA A 191 6.74 -10.53 8.46
C ALA A 191 7.02 -11.79 7.63
N VAL A 192 8.27 -12.03 7.31
CA VAL A 192 8.76 -13.14 6.49
C VAL A 192 9.82 -13.92 7.24
N GLY A 193 9.83 -15.22 7.08
CA GLY A 193 10.85 -16.11 7.68
C GLY A 193 11.01 -17.41 6.92
N ASP A 194 12.07 -18.15 7.25
CA ASP A 194 12.30 -19.47 6.67
C ASP A 194 11.19 -20.46 7.10
N PRO A 195 10.96 -21.55 6.35
CA PRO A 195 10.00 -22.59 6.72
C PRO A 195 10.19 -23.06 8.16
N GLY A 196 9.13 -23.00 8.96
CA GLY A 196 9.14 -23.36 10.39
C GLY A 196 9.52 -22.22 11.35
N ALA A 197 9.88 -21.05 10.87
CA ALA A 197 10.05 -19.85 11.70
C ALA A 197 8.71 -19.34 12.27
N VAL A 198 8.79 -18.54 13.35
CA VAL A 198 7.63 -17.84 13.90
C VAL A 198 7.51 -16.47 13.19
N ALA A 199 7.03 -16.48 11.96
CA ALA A 199 6.79 -15.33 11.11
C ALA A 199 5.41 -15.42 10.46
N ALA A 200 4.90 -14.33 9.90
CA ALA A 200 3.58 -14.31 9.27
C ALA A 200 3.55 -15.10 7.95
N MET A 201 4.62 -15.04 7.17
CA MET A 201 4.79 -15.76 5.91
C MET A 201 6.06 -16.63 5.98
N THR A 202 5.89 -17.95 5.78
CA THR A 202 6.97 -18.94 5.92
C THR A 202 6.98 -19.95 4.79
N SER A 203 6.35 -19.65 3.63
CA SER A 203 6.49 -20.49 2.44
C SER A 203 7.96 -20.50 1.94
N PRO A 204 8.42 -21.56 1.26
CA PRO A 204 9.81 -21.65 0.82
C PRO A 204 10.31 -20.49 -0.04
N ASP A 205 9.40 -19.84 -0.76
CA ASP A 205 9.66 -18.72 -1.67
C ASP A 205 9.40 -17.33 -1.04
N ALA A 206 8.78 -17.29 0.16
CA ALA A 206 8.35 -16.03 0.78
C ALA A 206 9.51 -15.05 1.00
N LYS A 207 10.65 -15.55 1.51
CA LYS A 207 11.79 -14.70 1.82
C LYS A 207 12.44 -14.15 0.55
N ALA A 208 12.73 -15.02 -0.42
CA ALA A 208 13.31 -14.61 -1.70
C ALA A 208 12.38 -13.65 -2.48
N GLY A 209 11.08 -13.90 -2.47
CA GLY A 209 10.09 -13.04 -3.09
C GLY A 209 10.02 -11.66 -2.41
N PHE A 210 10.07 -11.61 -1.09
CA PHE A 210 10.04 -10.35 -0.35
C PHE A 210 11.34 -9.54 -0.57
N GLU A 211 12.51 -10.18 -0.50
CA GLU A 211 13.81 -9.56 -0.76
C GLU A 211 13.89 -8.99 -2.20
N ALA A 212 13.29 -9.67 -3.18
CA ALA A 212 13.25 -9.20 -4.56
C ALA A 212 12.38 -7.92 -4.74
N ILE A 213 11.40 -7.68 -3.86
CA ILE A 213 10.52 -6.52 -3.90
C ILE A 213 11.14 -5.32 -3.16
N VAL A 214 11.72 -5.58 -1.99
CA VAL A 214 12.27 -4.53 -1.11
C VAL A 214 13.62 -3.99 -1.64
N GLY A 215 14.32 -4.77 -2.47
CA GLY A 215 15.65 -4.42 -2.96
C GLY A 215 16.74 -4.60 -1.90
N PRO A 216 18.02 -4.40 -2.27
CA PRO A 216 19.14 -4.47 -1.34
C PRO A 216 19.19 -3.28 -0.39
#